data_f4df2b87dfa1e6ba353ddaf12e71ef42
#
_entry.id   f4df2b87dfa1e6ba353ddaf12e71ef42
#
_cell.length_a   1.000
_cell.length_b   1.000
_cell.length_c   1.000
_cell.angle_alpha   90.00
_cell.angle_beta   90.00
_cell.angle_gamma   90.00
#
_symmetry.space_group_name_H-M   'P 1'
#
loop_
_entity.id
_entity.type
_entity.pdbx_description
1 polymer ?
#
loop_
_entity_poly.entity_id
_entity_poly.type
_entity_poly.pdbx_seq_one_letter_code
_entity_poly.pdbx_strand_id
1 'polypeptide(L)'
;MLKEQIVESNEFGISLSTGKIARQAGGAVFVKMGGTVVFGSACNASSAKEGLDFFPLTCDYREKMYAAGKIPGGFLKREGRPSTKETLVSRLIDRPIRPLFPDKYRNETQIMV
;
A
#
# COMPACT_ATOMS: atom_id res chain seq x y z
N MET A 1 -6.01 -22.35 0.96
CA MET A 1 -5.39 -21.49 -0.05
C MET A 1 -6.42 -20.49 -0.58
N LEU A 2 -6.14 -19.21 -0.44
CA LEU A 2 -7.06 -18.19 -0.94
C LEU A 2 -7.02 -18.16 -2.47
N LYS A 3 -8.20 -18.23 -3.08
CA LYS A 3 -8.32 -18.09 -4.52
C LYS A 3 -8.34 -16.62 -4.91
N GLU A 4 -7.86 -16.29 -6.11
CA GLU A 4 -7.99 -14.95 -6.65
C GLU A 4 -9.47 -14.56 -6.73
N GLN A 5 -9.79 -13.38 -6.21
CA GLN A 5 -11.13 -12.81 -6.29
C GLN A 5 -11.07 -11.49 -7.04
N ILE A 6 -11.99 -11.31 -7.97
CA ILE A 6 -12.07 -10.11 -8.79
C ILE A 6 -13.45 -9.48 -8.58
N VAL A 7 -13.45 -8.19 -8.24
CA VAL A 7 -14.67 -7.37 -8.11
C VAL A 7 -14.56 -6.21 -9.08
N GLU A 8 -15.59 -5.99 -9.88
CA GLU A 8 -15.61 -4.93 -10.88
C GLU A 8 -16.74 -3.95 -10.60
N SER A 9 -16.48 -2.66 -10.78
CA SER A 9 -17.49 -1.61 -10.74
C SER A 9 -17.58 -0.96 -12.12
N ASN A 10 -18.67 -1.20 -12.83
CA ASN A 10 -18.89 -0.62 -14.15
C ASN A 10 -19.12 0.89 -14.08
N GLU A 11 -19.69 1.39 -12.99
CA GLU A 11 -19.97 2.81 -12.80
C GLU A 11 -18.68 3.66 -12.80
N PHE A 12 -17.62 3.17 -12.13
CA PHE A 12 -16.37 3.90 -12.02
C PHE A 12 -15.27 3.34 -12.94
N GLY A 13 -15.51 2.24 -13.63
CA GLY A 13 -14.50 1.58 -14.44
C GLY A 13 -13.35 1.02 -13.64
N ILE A 14 -13.59 0.61 -12.38
CA ILE A 14 -12.59 0.12 -11.45
C ILE A 14 -12.70 -1.39 -11.31
N SER A 15 -11.56 -2.07 -11.36
CA SER A 15 -11.45 -3.51 -11.10
C SER A 15 -10.54 -3.73 -9.89
N LEU A 16 -11.01 -4.51 -8.92
CA LEU A 16 -10.25 -4.88 -7.72
C LEU A 16 -9.95 -6.37 -7.77
N SER A 17 -8.69 -6.75 -7.59
CA SER A 17 -8.26 -8.15 -7.56
C SER A 17 -7.46 -8.43 -6.30
N THR A 18 -7.75 -9.53 -5.64
CA THR A 18 -7.05 -9.95 -4.42
C THR A 18 -6.78 -11.46 -4.44
N GLY A 19 -5.81 -11.92 -3.65
CA GLY A 19 -5.50 -13.34 -3.47
C GLY A 19 -4.46 -13.90 -4.43
N LYS A 20 -4.00 -13.13 -5.41
CA LYS A 20 -3.02 -13.58 -6.40
C LYS A 20 -1.58 -13.33 -5.97
N ILE A 21 -1.29 -12.15 -5.44
CA ILE A 21 0.05 -11.70 -5.10
C ILE A 21 0.10 -11.33 -3.62
N ALA A 22 1.30 -11.30 -3.03
CA ALA A 22 1.55 -10.95 -1.64
C ALA A 22 0.71 -11.78 -0.65
N ARG A 23 0.71 -13.09 -0.86
CA ARG A 23 -0.10 -14.03 -0.06
C ARG A 23 0.31 -14.10 1.41
N GLN A 24 1.52 -13.67 1.75
CA GLN A 24 2.02 -13.63 3.12
C GLN A 24 1.65 -12.32 3.85
N ALA A 25 1.18 -11.32 3.12
CA ALA A 25 0.68 -10.10 3.72
C ALA A 25 -0.68 -10.35 4.40
N GLY A 26 -1.02 -9.52 5.38
CA GLY A 26 -2.34 -9.56 6.00
C GLY A 26 -3.47 -9.26 5.03
N GLY A 27 -3.22 -8.41 4.05
CA GLY A 27 -4.12 -8.13 2.94
C GLY A 27 -3.36 -7.51 1.78
N ALA A 28 -3.83 -7.77 0.57
CA ALA A 28 -3.24 -7.18 -0.63
C ALA A 28 -4.29 -7.05 -1.71
N VAL A 29 -4.19 -6.00 -2.53
CA VAL A 29 -5.16 -5.72 -3.59
C VAL A 29 -4.49 -5.07 -4.78
N PHE A 30 -4.88 -5.49 -5.98
CA PHE A 30 -4.63 -4.76 -7.21
C PHE A 30 -5.86 -3.94 -7.60
N VAL A 31 -5.65 -2.69 -7.94
CA VAL A 31 -6.69 -1.79 -8.42
C VAL A 31 -6.34 -1.38 -9.84
N LYS A 32 -7.26 -1.60 -10.77
CA LYS A 32 -7.12 -1.14 -12.15
C LYS A 32 -8.21 -0.13 -12.47
N MET A 33 -7.82 0.97 -13.09
CA MET A 33 -8.74 1.96 -13.62
C MET A 33 -8.17 2.48 -14.96
N GLY A 34 -8.79 2.07 -16.08
CA GLY A 34 -8.23 2.35 -17.40
C GLY A 34 -6.85 1.72 -17.58
N GLY A 35 -5.85 2.53 -17.93
CA GLY A 35 -4.46 2.08 -18.06
C GLY A 35 -3.64 2.18 -16.77
N THR A 36 -4.25 2.60 -15.66
CA THR A 36 -3.56 2.78 -14.38
C THR A 36 -3.72 1.54 -13.50
N VAL A 37 -2.63 1.05 -12.93
CA VAL A 37 -2.62 -0.08 -12.00
C VAL A 37 -1.94 0.35 -10.71
N VAL A 38 -2.61 0.11 -9.58
CA VAL A 38 -2.07 0.38 -8.24
C VAL A 38 -2.12 -0.91 -7.44
N PHE A 39 -1.04 -1.20 -6.74
CA PHE A 39 -0.94 -2.35 -5.84
C PHE A 39 -0.85 -1.85 -4.40
N GLY A 40 -1.71 -2.36 -3.54
CA GLY A 40 -1.67 -2.04 -2.12
C GLY A 40 -1.55 -3.30 -1.28
N SER A 41 -0.75 -3.23 -0.22
CA SER A 41 -0.61 -4.31 0.74
C SER A 41 -0.57 -3.78 2.16
N ALA A 42 -1.07 -4.57 3.10
CA ALA A 42 -1.09 -4.23 4.51
C ALA A 42 -0.58 -5.41 5.34
N CYS A 43 0.35 -5.12 6.22
CA CYS A 43 0.91 -6.09 7.16
C CYS A 43 0.89 -5.51 8.57
N ASN A 44 0.68 -6.36 9.56
CA ASN A 44 0.71 -5.94 10.96
C ASN A 44 1.48 -6.95 11.81
N ALA A 45 2.05 -6.47 12.91
CA ALA A 45 2.67 -7.34 13.89
C ALA A 45 1.60 -8.10 14.69
N SER A 46 1.94 -9.29 15.16
CA SER A 46 1.01 -10.13 15.92
C SER A 46 0.70 -9.57 17.32
N SER A 47 1.57 -8.73 17.85
CA SER A 47 1.40 -8.14 19.18
C SER A 47 1.95 -6.72 19.21
N ALA A 48 1.42 -5.91 20.13
CA ALA A 48 1.92 -4.56 20.35
C ALA A 48 3.19 -4.61 21.21
N LYS A 49 4.12 -3.67 20.98
CA LYS A 49 5.27 -3.46 21.89
C LYS A 49 4.78 -2.84 23.18
N GLU A 50 5.38 -3.25 24.29
CA GLU A 50 5.08 -2.66 25.60
C GLU A 50 5.51 -1.20 25.66
N GLY A 51 4.76 -0.38 26.38
CA GLY A 51 5.08 1.02 26.61
C GLY A 51 4.77 1.98 25.49
N LEU A 52 4.09 1.52 24.41
CA LEU A 52 3.66 2.41 23.34
C LEU A 52 2.36 3.12 23.72
N ASP A 53 2.39 4.45 23.66
CA ASP A 53 1.24 5.32 23.87
C ASP A 53 0.67 5.89 22.57
N PHE A 54 1.22 5.50 21.43
CA PHE A 54 0.77 5.91 20.09
C PHE A 54 0.59 4.69 19.17
N PHE A 55 -0.16 4.88 18.09
CA PHE A 55 -0.37 3.85 17.08
C PHE A 55 0.75 3.91 16.02
N PRO A 56 1.62 2.90 15.94
CA PRO A 56 2.73 2.89 14.99
C PRO A 56 2.25 2.45 13.59
N LEU A 57 1.59 3.35 12.88
CA LEU A 57 1.15 3.13 11.50
C LEU A 57 2.13 3.80 10.54
N THR A 58 2.62 3.03 9.57
CA THR A 58 3.47 3.51 8.49
C THR A 58 2.74 3.31 7.16
N CYS A 59 2.58 4.39 6.40
CA CYS A 59 2.04 4.36 5.05
C CYS A 59 3.12 4.82 4.07
N ASP A 60 3.44 3.99 3.09
CA ASP A 60 4.40 4.29 2.05
C ASP A 60 3.74 4.20 0.68
N TYR A 61 3.99 5.18 -0.15
CA TYR A 61 3.60 5.18 -1.56
C TYR A 61 4.83 5.34 -2.42
N ARG A 62 4.98 4.49 -3.43
CA ARG A 62 6.11 4.54 -4.35
C ARG A 62 5.63 4.34 -5.79
N GLU A 63 6.20 5.12 -6.68
CA GLU A 63 6.03 4.93 -8.13
C GLU A 63 7.26 4.21 -8.65
N LYS A 64 7.07 3.00 -9.17
CA LYS A 64 8.18 2.15 -9.62
C LYS A 64 8.41 2.31 -11.12
N MET A 65 9.62 2.69 -11.50
CA MET A 65 9.99 2.87 -12.91
C MET A 65 9.84 1.58 -13.71
N TYR A 66 10.09 0.43 -13.11
CA TYR A 66 9.94 -0.84 -13.81
C TYR A 66 8.49 -1.13 -14.23
N ALA A 67 7.51 -0.56 -13.54
CA ALA A 67 6.10 -0.72 -13.91
C ALA A 67 5.79 -0.07 -15.27
N ALA A 68 6.56 0.94 -15.65
CA ALA A 68 6.48 1.58 -16.97
C ALA A 68 7.53 1.02 -17.96
N GLY A 69 8.24 -0.05 -17.59
CA GLY A 69 9.31 -0.61 -18.39
C GLY A 69 10.53 0.29 -18.53
N LYS A 70 10.77 1.16 -17.56
CA LYS A 70 11.85 2.14 -17.59
C LYS A 70 12.89 1.89 -16.51
N ILE A 71 14.10 2.35 -16.75
CA ILE A 71 15.21 2.34 -15.79
C ILE A 71 15.30 3.76 -15.18
N PRO A 72 15.53 3.89 -13.86
CA PRO A 72 15.72 5.20 -13.24
C PRO A 72 16.83 6.00 -13.91
N GLY A 73 16.63 7.30 -14.10
CA GLY A 73 17.54 8.17 -14.83
C GLY A 73 18.74 8.69 -14.03
N GLY A 74 18.86 8.35 -12.74
CA GLY A 74 19.96 8.81 -11.90
C GLY A 74 21.30 8.16 -12.25
N PHE A 75 22.40 8.74 -11.73
CA PHE A 75 23.74 8.23 -11.95
C PHE A 75 23.89 6.75 -11.57
N LEU A 76 23.29 6.35 -10.44
CA LEU A 76 23.36 4.97 -9.95
C LEU A 76 22.33 4.04 -10.59
N LYS A 77 21.47 4.54 -11.48
CA LYS A 77 20.37 3.77 -12.09
C LYS A 77 19.45 3.10 -11.05
N ARG A 78 19.22 3.79 -9.94
CA ARG A 78 18.36 3.34 -8.83
C ARG A 78 17.25 4.32 -8.56
N GLU A 79 16.16 3.86 -7.99
CA GLU A 79 15.01 4.71 -7.67
C GLU A 79 15.27 5.68 -6.50
N GLY A 80 16.22 5.35 -5.63
CA GLY A 80 16.65 6.22 -4.54
C GLY A 80 15.58 6.47 -3.49
N ARG A 81 15.63 7.67 -2.88
CA ARG A 81 14.67 8.10 -1.85
C ARG A 81 13.33 8.47 -2.47
N PRO A 82 12.22 8.41 -1.68
CA PRO A 82 10.93 8.90 -2.14
C PRO A 82 10.99 10.35 -2.59
N SER A 83 10.34 10.67 -3.71
CA SER A 83 10.19 12.04 -4.16
C SER A 83 9.24 12.81 -3.24
N THR A 84 9.22 14.14 -3.34
CA THR A 84 8.28 14.98 -2.59
C THR A 84 6.82 14.59 -2.91
N LYS A 85 6.52 14.31 -4.17
CA LYS A 85 5.19 13.83 -4.59
C LYS A 85 4.82 12.53 -3.90
N GLU A 86 5.72 11.54 -3.91
CA GLU A 86 5.49 10.25 -3.26
C GLU A 86 5.26 10.41 -1.75
N THR A 87 6.03 11.25 -1.09
CA THR A 87 5.86 11.53 0.35
C THR A 87 4.51 12.18 0.65
N LEU A 88 4.09 13.15 -0.16
CA LEU A 88 2.79 13.80 0.02
C LEU A 88 1.63 12.85 -0.22
N VAL A 89 1.71 11.98 -1.23
CA VAL A 89 0.69 10.97 -1.50
C VAL A 89 0.62 9.96 -0.35
N SER A 90 1.76 9.56 0.22
CA SER A 90 1.80 8.70 1.40
C SER A 90 1.00 9.29 2.56
N ARG A 91 1.14 10.59 2.80
CA ARG A 91 0.38 11.29 3.85
C ARG A 91 -1.11 11.38 3.54
N LEU A 92 -1.47 11.56 2.26
CA LEU A 92 -2.86 11.56 1.82
C LEU A 92 -3.53 10.19 2.01
N ILE A 93 -2.78 9.10 1.86
CA ILE A 93 -3.27 7.74 2.11
C ILE A 93 -3.42 7.49 3.61
N ASP A 94 -2.45 7.90 4.42
CA ASP A 94 -2.46 7.74 5.88
C ASP A 94 -3.67 8.42 6.52
N ARG A 95 -3.95 9.64 6.12
CA ARG A 95 -4.93 10.52 6.79
C ARG A 95 -6.34 9.93 6.88
N PRO A 96 -6.95 9.35 5.81
CA PRO A 96 -8.28 8.74 5.92
C PRO A 96 -8.28 7.36 6.57
N ILE A 97 -7.15 6.65 6.60
CA ILE A 97 -7.07 5.28 7.12
C ILE A 97 -6.86 5.25 8.62
N ARG A 98 -6.02 6.13 9.15
CA ARG A 98 -5.63 6.14 10.56
C ARG A 98 -6.82 6.18 11.53
N PRO A 99 -7.85 7.03 11.34
CA PRO A 99 -9.01 7.05 12.23
C PRO A 99 -9.88 5.80 12.21
N LEU A 100 -9.73 4.93 11.19
CA LEU A 100 -10.53 3.72 11.05
C LEU A 100 -10.08 2.59 12.00
N PHE A 101 -8.88 2.70 12.56
CA PHE A 101 -8.39 1.71 13.51
C PHE A 101 -8.98 1.96 14.90
N PRO A 102 -9.21 0.88 15.71
CA PRO A 102 -9.70 1.04 17.08
C PRO A 102 -8.75 1.90 17.93
N ASP A 103 -9.28 2.69 18.85
CA ASP A 103 -8.50 3.62 19.68
C ASP A 103 -7.38 2.95 20.48
N LYS A 104 -7.60 1.71 20.89
CA LYS A 104 -6.63 0.95 21.70
C LYS A 104 -5.69 0.09 20.87
N TYR A 105 -5.82 0.11 19.54
CA TYR A 105 -4.97 -0.68 18.67
C TYR A 105 -3.56 -0.09 18.63
N ARG A 106 -2.55 -0.89 18.97
CA ARG A 106 -1.15 -0.45 19.09
C ARG A 106 -0.18 -1.39 18.37
N ASN A 107 -0.68 -2.36 17.60
CA ASN A 107 0.19 -3.23 16.82
C ASN A 107 0.81 -2.45 15.68
N GLU A 108 2.11 -2.63 15.49
CA GLU A 108 2.82 -2.02 14.35
C GLU A 108 2.16 -2.46 13.06
N THR A 109 1.76 -1.50 12.23
CA THR A 109 1.08 -1.74 10.97
C THR A 109 1.81 -1.01 9.86
N GLN A 110 2.02 -1.69 8.75
CA GLN A 110 2.67 -1.12 7.57
C GLN A 110 1.75 -1.29 6.37
N ILE A 111 1.49 -0.17 5.70
CA ILE A 111 0.72 -0.13 4.45
C ILE A 111 1.65 0.36 3.35
N MET A 112 1.75 -0.42 2.29
CA MET A 112 2.57 -0.10 1.12
C MET A 112 1.68 -0.03 -0.11
N VAL A 113 1.82 1.05 -0.89
CA VAL A 113 1.06 1.28 -2.11
C VAL A 113 1.99 1.60 -3.27
#